data_d3329fb4a2bbc7c9a2b683b10543762f
#
_entry.id   d3329fb4a2bbc7c9a2b683b10543762f
#
_cell.length_a   1.000
_cell.length_b   1.000
_cell.length_c   1.000
_cell.angle_alpha   90.00
_cell.angle_beta   90.00
_cell.angle_gamma   90.00
#
_symmetry.space_group_name_H-M   'P 1'
#
loop_
_entity.id
_entity.type
_entity.pdbx_description
1 polymer ?
#
loop_
_entity_poly.entity_id
_entity_poly.type
_entity_poly.pdbx_seq_one_letter_code
_entity_poly.pdbx_strand_id
1 'polypeptide(L)'
;MRKQLSVTLACFLLTSATALAQSWKSYENTAKGKTYETSDYVTLLDSTLVSVQPTGQGSFAVCKVIKVQTPRGAVANRVIKYDYDPLTAYAEFKRVTVYRANGKVDELDVKKTCDYAAPARAIYWGARQIMLEIGALQPGDVVDYEIAKKGFTYALLGAGDEDDSRFIPPMRGQFYDIVPFWSAAPTVRKVYKVAVPMEKELQFQFYQGECASSMRYENNSKVYTFAMDNVMPFGREPNMVDLFDAAPKLMMSSTPQWKDKSLWFNKVNEDYGSFAPLPEAQKKVDELIKGKKTEMEKIAVLT
;
A
#
# COMPACT_ATOMS: atom_id res chain seq x y z
N MET A 1 20.46 -24.10 11.82
CA MET A 1 21.08 -23.01 11.01
C MET A 1 20.10 -22.07 10.29
N ARG A 2 18.78 -22.35 10.24
CA ARG A 2 17.77 -21.50 9.54
C ARG A 2 17.26 -20.27 10.34
N LYS A 3 17.41 -20.25 11.65
CA LYS A 3 16.91 -19.12 12.51
C LYS A 3 17.79 -17.86 12.52
N GLN A 4 19.05 -17.94 12.12
CA GLN A 4 19.95 -16.78 12.14
C GLN A 4 19.83 -15.88 10.89
N LEU A 5 19.37 -16.41 9.74
CA LEU A 5 19.24 -15.61 8.51
C LEU A 5 18.08 -14.59 8.58
N SER A 6 17.01 -14.93 9.30
CA SER A 6 15.83 -14.05 9.43
C SER A 6 16.09 -12.82 10.32
N VAL A 7 16.98 -12.95 11.31
CA VAL A 7 17.31 -11.85 12.24
C VAL A 7 18.22 -10.82 11.56
N THR A 8 19.14 -11.26 10.69
CA THR A 8 20.10 -10.37 10.05
C THR A 8 19.42 -9.47 8.99
N LEU A 9 18.41 -9.97 8.29
CA LEU A 9 17.69 -9.19 7.29
C LEU A 9 16.80 -8.13 7.94
N ALA A 10 16.17 -8.43 9.07
CA ALA A 10 15.38 -7.47 9.86
C ALA A 10 16.25 -6.33 10.45
N CYS A 11 17.48 -6.64 10.89
CA CYS A 11 18.41 -5.62 11.38
C CYS A 11 18.91 -4.67 10.29
N PHE A 12 19.04 -5.13 9.02
CA PHE A 12 19.51 -4.29 7.93
C PHE A 12 18.45 -3.28 7.46
N LEU A 13 17.16 -3.65 7.53
CA LEU A 13 16.05 -2.73 7.26
C LEU A 13 15.94 -1.65 8.35
N LEU A 14 16.17 -2.00 9.60
CA LEU A 14 16.14 -1.07 10.74
C LEU A 14 17.26 -0.01 10.68
N THR A 15 18.46 -0.38 10.26
CA THR A 15 19.59 0.56 10.17
C THR A 15 19.43 1.55 9.02
N SER A 16 18.77 1.17 7.92
CA SER A 16 18.51 2.08 6.79
C SER A 16 17.39 3.07 7.09
N ALA A 17 16.39 2.69 7.87
CA ALA A 17 15.29 3.57 8.26
C ALA A 17 15.75 4.70 9.20
N THR A 18 16.62 4.40 10.17
CA THR A 18 17.17 5.42 11.09
C THR A 18 18.09 6.42 10.38
N ALA A 19 18.86 6.00 9.38
CA ALA A 19 19.68 6.92 8.57
C ALA A 19 18.82 7.87 7.71
N LEU A 20 17.67 7.41 7.22
CA LEU A 20 16.71 8.25 6.47
C LEU A 20 15.99 9.26 7.38
N ALA A 21 15.64 8.86 8.60
CA ALA A 21 14.93 9.72 9.55
C ALA A 21 15.74 10.96 9.98
N GLN A 22 17.05 10.89 10.07
CA GLN A 22 17.88 12.05 10.40
C GLN A 22 18.19 12.98 9.21
N SER A 23 17.96 12.52 7.98
CA SER A 23 18.25 13.30 6.78
C SER A 23 17.16 14.30 6.38
N TRP A 24 15.99 14.30 7.04
CA TRP A 24 14.85 15.13 6.63
C TRP A 24 15.12 16.65 6.69
N LYS A 25 16.06 17.09 7.54
CA LYS A 25 16.44 18.52 7.63
C LYS A 25 16.97 19.06 6.31
N SER A 26 17.60 18.22 5.49
CA SER A 26 18.05 18.62 4.16
C SER A 26 16.88 18.95 3.23
N TYR A 27 15.77 18.22 3.35
CA TYR A 27 14.56 18.44 2.56
C TYR A 27 13.81 19.71 2.97
N GLU A 28 13.89 20.09 4.24
CA GLU A 28 13.28 21.35 4.72
C GLU A 28 13.86 22.56 3.98
N ASN A 29 15.16 22.56 3.71
CA ASN A 29 15.83 23.64 2.99
C ASN A 29 15.46 23.69 1.49
N THR A 30 14.94 22.60 0.93
CA THR A 30 14.51 22.52 -0.47
C THR A 30 13.03 22.83 -0.67
N ALA A 31 12.23 22.83 0.41
CA ALA A 31 10.80 23.15 0.40
C ALA A 31 10.56 24.67 0.21
N LYS A 32 10.92 25.19 -0.97
CA LYS A 32 10.81 26.62 -1.31
C LYS A 32 9.84 26.85 -2.45
N GLY A 33 9.23 28.03 -2.44
CA GLY A 33 8.30 28.47 -3.46
C GLY A 33 6.86 28.49 -2.98
N LYS A 34 6.03 29.24 -3.70
CA LYS A 34 4.65 29.60 -3.30
C LYS A 34 3.81 28.41 -2.85
N THR A 35 3.85 27.30 -3.57
CA THR A 35 3.04 26.11 -3.25
C THR A 35 3.39 25.51 -1.88
N TYR A 36 4.68 25.49 -1.52
CA TYR A 36 5.12 25.02 -0.20
C TYR A 36 4.77 26.02 0.90
N GLU A 37 5.03 27.32 0.65
CA GLU A 37 4.86 28.40 1.62
C GLU A 37 3.38 28.66 1.98
N THR A 38 2.46 28.43 1.04
CA THR A 38 1.02 28.65 1.25
C THR A 38 0.26 27.41 1.71
N SER A 39 0.92 26.27 1.83
CA SER A 39 0.28 25.02 2.25
C SER A 39 0.13 24.97 3.77
N ASP A 40 -0.93 24.34 4.24
CA ASP A 40 -1.18 24.13 5.67
C ASP A 40 -0.11 23.24 6.33
N TYR A 41 0.42 22.30 5.56
CA TYR A 41 1.56 21.44 5.94
C TYR A 41 2.27 20.94 4.68
N VAL A 42 3.50 20.48 4.85
CA VAL A 42 4.35 19.94 3.77
C VAL A 42 4.85 18.56 4.19
N THR A 43 4.74 17.59 3.31
CA THR A 43 5.43 16.31 3.48
C THR A 43 6.88 16.47 3.00
N LEU A 44 7.83 16.45 3.91
CA LEU A 44 9.26 16.57 3.60
C LEU A 44 9.80 15.31 2.95
N LEU A 45 9.38 14.16 3.48
CA LEU A 45 9.73 12.82 2.98
C LEU A 45 8.53 11.90 3.06
N ASP A 46 8.27 11.19 1.97
CA ASP A 46 7.36 10.04 1.89
C ASP A 46 8.15 8.87 1.30
N SER A 47 8.59 7.95 2.14
CA SER A 47 9.46 6.84 1.74
C SER A 47 8.85 5.51 2.13
N THR A 48 8.80 4.59 1.16
CA THR A 48 8.40 3.20 1.40
C THR A 48 9.50 2.26 0.97
N LEU A 49 9.95 1.40 1.88
CA LEU A 49 10.88 0.32 1.59
C LEU A 49 10.13 -1.00 1.65
N VAL A 50 10.26 -1.81 0.61
CA VAL A 50 9.60 -3.11 0.51
C VAL A 50 10.64 -4.21 0.32
N SER A 51 10.51 -5.28 1.10
CA SER A 51 11.25 -6.53 0.90
C SER A 51 10.25 -7.63 0.55
N VAL A 52 10.35 -8.18 -0.65
CA VAL A 52 9.48 -9.24 -1.16
C VAL A 52 10.13 -10.59 -0.96
N GLN A 53 9.39 -11.53 -0.38
CA GLN A 53 9.83 -12.90 -0.22
C GLN A 53 9.54 -13.74 -1.47
N PRO A 54 10.16 -14.94 -1.63
CA PRO A 54 9.83 -15.87 -2.71
C PRO A 54 8.33 -16.20 -2.81
N THR A 55 7.62 -16.22 -1.68
CA THR A 55 6.17 -16.45 -1.58
C THR A 55 5.32 -15.29 -2.12
N GLY A 56 5.92 -14.15 -2.48
CA GLY A 56 5.22 -12.93 -2.86
C GLY A 56 4.81 -12.05 -1.67
N GLN A 57 5.01 -12.51 -0.43
CA GLN A 57 4.75 -11.71 0.76
C GLN A 57 5.71 -10.52 0.84
N GLY A 58 5.18 -9.33 1.07
CA GLY A 58 5.94 -8.11 1.26
C GLY A 58 6.06 -7.72 2.74
N SER A 59 7.25 -7.25 3.12
CA SER A 59 7.46 -6.50 4.35
C SER A 59 7.74 -5.04 3.98
N PHE A 60 6.91 -4.13 4.48
CA PHE A 60 6.93 -2.71 4.14
C PHE A 60 7.36 -1.89 5.36
N ALA A 61 8.29 -0.97 5.17
CA ALA A 61 8.59 0.11 6.09
C ALA A 61 8.16 1.43 5.44
N VAL A 62 7.10 2.02 5.94
CA VAL A 62 6.54 3.28 5.46
C VAL A 62 6.96 4.40 6.39
N CYS A 63 7.82 5.29 5.92
CA CYS A 63 8.32 6.43 6.67
C CYS A 63 7.76 7.72 6.09
N LYS A 64 7.21 8.57 6.95
CA LYS A 64 6.72 9.87 6.53
C LYS A 64 7.15 10.96 7.51
N VAL A 65 7.58 12.10 6.95
CA VAL A 65 7.95 13.29 7.71
C VAL A 65 7.13 14.46 7.24
N ILE A 66 6.38 15.07 8.15
CA ILE A 66 5.44 16.13 7.86
C ILE A 66 5.81 17.38 8.68
N LYS A 67 5.99 18.52 8.01
CA LYS A 67 6.15 19.81 8.66
C LYS A 67 4.83 20.56 8.71
N VAL A 68 4.39 20.93 9.88
CA VAL A 68 3.19 21.72 10.12
C VAL A 68 3.50 23.19 9.91
N GLN A 69 2.67 23.91 9.14
CA GLN A 69 2.91 25.34 8.82
C GLN A 69 1.84 26.27 9.37
N THR A 70 0.61 25.78 9.53
CA THR A 70 -0.52 26.60 10.01
C THR A 70 -1.28 25.89 11.14
N PRO A 71 -2.11 26.60 11.91
CA PRO A 71 -3.00 25.96 12.88
C PRO A 71 -3.95 24.93 12.23
N ARG A 72 -4.37 25.17 10.98
CA ARG A 72 -5.19 24.19 10.23
C ARG A 72 -4.41 22.94 9.91
N GLY A 73 -3.14 23.07 9.52
CA GLY A 73 -2.23 21.94 9.33
C GLY A 73 -1.98 21.17 10.63
N ALA A 74 -1.92 21.86 11.77
CA ALA A 74 -1.80 21.21 13.09
C ALA A 74 -3.02 20.34 13.41
N VAL A 75 -4.23 20.81 13.15
CA VAL A 75 -5.46 20.04 13.34
C VAL A 75 -5.52 18.84 12.39
N ALA A 76 -5.13 19.02 11.12
CA ALA A 76 -5.16 17.97 10.11
C ALA A 76 -4.20 16.81 10.41
N ASN A 77 -3.10 17.07 11.10
CA ASN A 77 -2.05 16.07 11.36
C ASN A 77 -1.97 15.60 12.83
N ARG A 78 -2.91 15.99 13.70
CA ARG A 78 -2.90 15.55 15.11
C ARG A 78 -3.18 14.07 15.33
N VAL A 79 -3.62 13.37 14.30
CA VAL A 79 -3.92 11.93 14.31
C VAL A 79 -3.32 11.28 13.08
N ILE A 80 -2.52 10.25 13.26
CA ILE A 80 -2.04 9.42 12.17
C ILE A 80 -3.00 8.23 12.03
N LYS A 81 -3.38 7.93 10.79
CA LYS A 81 -4.24 6.81 10.43
C LYS A 81 -3.62 6.01 9.30
N TYR A 82 -3.78 4.69 9.36
CA TYR A 82 -3.32 3.79 8.31
C TYR A 82 -4.29 2.62 8.14
N ASP A 83 -4.82 2.47 6.92
CA ASP A 83 -5.77 1.41 6.59
C ASP A 83 -5.05 0.14 6.16
N TYR A 84 -5.57 -1.01 6.55
CA TYR A 84 -5.07 -2.29 6.11
C TYR A 84 -6.22 -3.32 6.02
N ASP A 85 -6.01 -4.36 5.21
CA ASP A 85 -6.92 -5.49 5.12
C ASP A 85 -6.37 -6.63 5.98
N PRO A 86 -7.07 -7.02 7.07
CA PRO A 86 -6.61 -8.08 7.98
C PRO A 86 -6.59 -9.48 7.34
N LEU A 87 -7.27 -9.68 6.21
CA LEU A 87 -7.21 -10.93 5.46
C LEU A 87 -5.87 -11.11 4.71
N THR A 88 -5.21 -10.00 4.39
CA THR A 88 -3.98 -10.02 3.58
C THR A 88 -2.76 -9.53 4.30
N ALA A 89 -2.91 -8.69 5.31
CA ALA A 89 -1.81 -8.01 5.96
C ALA A 89 -2.14 -7.64 7.40
N TYR A 90 -1.10 -7.28 8.14
CA TYR A 90 -1.23 -6.49 9.37
C TYR A 90 -0.34 -5.25 9.27
N ALA A 91 -0.66 -4.22 10.06
CA ALA A 91 0.11 -3.00 10.16
C ALA A 91 0.28 -2.58 11.62
N GLU A 92 1.40 -1.92 11.92
CA GLU A 92 1.69 -1.39 13.26
C GLU A 92 2.57 -0.14 13.16
N PHE A 93 2.39 0.80 14.09
CA PHE A 93 3.34 1.89 14.26
C PHE A 93 4.60 1.38 14.95
N LYS A 94 5.77 1.65 14.35
CA LYS A 94 7.07 1.32 14.92
C LYS A 94 7.65 2.47 15.73
N ARG A 95 7.44 3.69 15.26
CA ARG A 95 7.95 4.91 15.86
C ARG A 95 7.11 6.11 15.44
N VAL A 96 6.87 7.00 16.38
CA VAL A 96 6.31 8.33 16.13
C VAL A 96 7.05 9.34 16.99
N THR A 97 7.68 10.32 16.36
CA THR A 97 8.47 11.35 17.03
C THR A 97 7.97 12.72 16.57
N VAL A 98 7.80 13.63 17.51
CA VAL A 98 7.45 15.02 17.21
C VAL A 98 8.62 15.91 17.59
N TYR A 99 9.21 16.56 16.63
CA TYR A 99 10.20 17.60 16.80
C TYR A 99 9.47 18.93 16.94
N ARG A 100 9.44 19.49 18.14
CA ARG A 100 8.74 20.73 18.42
C ARG A 100 9.50 21.94 17.89
N ALA A 101 8.78 22.98 17.50
CA ALA A 101 9.36 24.25 17.05
C ALA A 101 10.31 24.90 18.06
N ASN A 102 10.12 24.63 19.37
CA ASN A 102 10.99 25.10 20.44
C ASN A 102 12.23 24.21 20.71
N GLY A 103 12.48 23.21 19.86
CA GLY A 103 13.61 22.30 19.96
C GLY A 103 13.40 21.08 20.86
N LYS A 104 12.26 20.95 21.56
CA LYS A 104 11.92 19.75 22.31
C LYS A 104 11.61 18.60 21.36
N VAL A 105 11.93 17.37 21.78
CA VAL A 105 11.60 16.15 21.05
C VAL A 105 10.68 15.29 21.92
N ASP A 106 9.53 14.93 21.39
CA ASP A 106 8.56 14.06 22.05
C ASP A 106 8.48 12.73 21.29
N GLU A 107 8.83 11.63 21.96
CA GLU A 107 8.61 10.27 21.45
C GLU A 107 7.28 9.77 21.98
N LEU A 108 6.40 9.33 21.06
CA LEU A 108 5.07 8.85 21.45
C LEU A 108 5.09 7.35 21.72
N ASP A 109 4.29 6.95 22.72
CA ASP A 109 4.07 5.55 23.04
C ASP A 109 3.17 4.89 21.99
N VAL A 110 3.77 4.16 21.05
CA VAL A 110 3.04 3.45 19.99
C VAL A 110 2.10 2.35 20.51
N LYS A 111 2.23 1.92 21.76
CA LYS A 111 1.30 0.98 22.39
C LYS A 111 -0.10 1.57 22.60
N LYS A 112 -0.24 2.87 22.51
CA LYS A 112 -1.53 3.59 22.56
C LYS A 112 -2.28 3.57 21.23
N THR A 113 -1.79 2.84 20.24
CA THR A 113 -2.47 2.64 18.97
C THR A 113 -3.85 2.00 19.19
N CYS A 114 -4.87 2.63 18.60
CA CYS A 114 -6.19 2.04 18.46
C CYS A 114 -6.27 1.32 17.12
N ASP A 115 -6.90 0.14 17.12
CA ASP A 115 -7.18 -0.63 15.90
C ASP A 115 -8.69 -0.89 15.84
N TYR A 116 -9.33 -0.44 14.78
CA TYR A 116 -10.79 -0.49 14.64
C TYR A 116 -11.22 -0.69 13.17
N ALA A 117 -12.50 -1.00 12.96
CA ALA A 117 -13.06 -1.14 11.61
C ALA A 117 -12.97 0.18 10.84
N ALA A 118 -12.37 0.15 9.64
CA ALA A 118 -12.21 1.35 8.82
C ALA A 118 -13.57 1.88 8.35
N PRO A 119 -13.97 3.13 8.70
CA PRO A 119 -15.35 3.60 8.51
C PRO A 119 -15.86 3.53 7.07
N ALA A 120 -14.99 3.79 6.09
CA ALA A 120 -15.36 3.85 4.68
C ALA A 120 -15.35 2.48 3.97
N ARG A 121 -14.72 1.44 4.55
CA ARG A 121 -14.46 0.17 3.86
C ARG A 121 -14.86 -1.07 4.66
N ALA A 122 -15.25 -0.93 5.92
CA ALA A 122 -15.51 -2.05 6.81
C ALA A 122 -16.74 -2.88 6.41
N ILE A 123 -17.74 -2.29 5.76
CA ILE A 123 -19.02 -2.93 5.47
C ILE A 123 -18.86 -4.13 4.53
N TYR A 124 -18.01 -4.01 3.50
CA TYR A 124 -17.87 -5.04 2.46
C TYR A 124 -16.55 -5.80 2.52
N TRP A 125 -15.50 -5.17 3.02
CA TRP A 125 -14.14 -5.69 2.90
C TRP A 125 -13.52 -6.08 4.24
N GLY A 126 -14.19 -5.76 5.35
CA GLY A 126 -13.64 -5.98 6.68
C GLY A 126 -12.36 -5.20 6.96
N ALA A 127 -12.08 -4.16 6.18
CA ALA A 127 -10.88 -3.33 6.34
C ALA A 127 -10.78 -2.74 7.74
N ARG A 128 -9.57 -2.65 8.26
CA ARG A 128 -9.26 -2.06 9.56
C ARG A 128 -8.39 -0.83 9.40
N GLN A 129 -8.38 0.00 10.41
CA GLN A 129 -7.57 1.21 10.49
C GLN A 129 -6.85 1.25 11.83
N ILE A 130 -5.53 1.32 11.80
CA ILE A 130 -4.76 1.70 12.99
C ILE A 130 -4.70 3.21 13.10
N MET A 131 -4.83 3.73 14.30
CA MET A 131 -4.83 5.15 14.62
C MET A 131 -3.98 5.43 15.85
N LEU A 132 -3.16 6.48 15.75
CA LEU A 132 -2.42 7.01 16.90
C LEU A 132 -2.64 8.53 16.99
N GLU A 133 -3.09 8.98 18.16
CA GLU A 133 -3.24 10.40 18.44
C GLU A 133 -1.88 10.99 18.84
N ILE A 134 -1.47 12.05 18.12
CA ILE A 134 -0.23 12.78 18.38
C ILE A 134 -0.43 13.83 19.48
N GLY A 135 -1.65 14.31 19.64
CA GLY A 135 -1.99 15.40 20.53
C GLY A 135 -1.87 16.78 19.84
N ALA A 136 -1.69 17.82 20.65
CA ALA A 136 -1.62 19.19 20.15
C ALA A 136 -0.31 19.44 19.38
N LEU A 137 -0.45 19.89 18.14
CA LEU A 137 0.64 20.35 17.28
C LEU A 137 0.56 21.86 17.13
N GLN A 138 1.69 22.50 16.78
CA GLN A 138 1.80 23.92 16.48
C GLN A 138 2.52 24.13 15.15
N PRO A 139 2.32 25.29 14.50
CA PRO A 139 3.13 25.68 13.34
C PRO A 139 4.62 25.61 13.68
N GLY A 140 5.40 25.00 12.79
CA GLY A 140 6.82 24.73 12.97
C GLY A 140 7.15 23.34 13.54
N ASP A 141 6.17 22.61 14.11
CA ASP A 141 6.39 21.23 14.55
C ASP A 141 6.59 20.30 13.33
N VAL A 142 7.44 19.28 13.53
CA VAL A 142 7.67 18.23 12.53
C VAL A 142 7.30 16.87 13.13
N VAL A 143 6.43 16.15 12.43
CA VAL A 143 6.00 14.79 12.78
C VAL A 143 6.73 13.80 11.90
N ASP A 144 7.49 12.90 12.50
CA ASP A 144 8.23 11.83 11.85
C ASP A 144 7.71 10.48 12.35
N TYR A 145 7.20 9.65 11.46
CA TYR A 145 6.67 8.35 11.84
C TYR A 145 7.06 7.22 10.90
N GLU A 146 7.07 6.04 11.45
CA GLU A 146 7.31 4.80 10.74
C GLU A 146 6.20 3.78 11.03
N ILE A 147 5.66 3.19 9.96
CA ILE A 147 4.69 2.11 10.00
C ILE A 147 5.34 0.88 9.37
N ALA A 148 5.27 -0.25 10.05
CA ALA A 148 5.56 -1.55 9.46
C ALA A 148 4.24 -2.19 9.01
N LYS A 149 4.22 -2.67 7.75
CA LYS A 149 3.17 -3.53 7.23
C LYS A 149 3.80 -4.83 6.74
N LYS A 150 3.16 -5.95 7.01
CA LYS A 150 3.58 -7.25 6.47
C LYS A 150 2.38 -7.96 5.91
N GLY A 151 2.51 -8.56 4.72
CA GLY A 151 1.44 -9.29 4.07
C GLY A 151 1.47 -9.15 2.56
N PHE A 152 0.33 -9.39 1.95
CA PHE A 152 0.12 -9.30 0.51
C PHE A 152 -0.61 -8.00 0.17
N THR A 153 -0.43 -7.52 -1.04
CA THR A 153 -1.04 -6.24 -1.44
C THR A 153 -2.54 -6.39 -1.71
N TYR A 154 -3.00 -7.57 -2.11
CA TYR A 154 -4.39 -7.83 -2.47
C TYR A 154 -4.80 -9.26 -2.14
N ALA A 155 -6.05 -9.48 -1.66
CA ALA A 155 -6.62 -10.79 -1.43
C ALA A 155 -7.71 -11.12 -2.46
N LEU A 156 -7.64 -12.35 -2.97
CA LEU A 156 -8.82 -13.08 -3.42
C LEU A 156 -8.98 -14.26 -2.46
N LEU A 157 -10.22 -14.62 -2.15
CA LEU A 157 -10.53 -15.74 -1.26
C LEU A 157 -9.83 -17.01 -1.76
N GLY A 158 -8.92 -17.55 -0.99
CA GLY A 158 -8.19 -18.76 -1.31
C GLY A 158 -7.69 -19.47 -0.04
N ALA A 159 -7.88 -20.79 0.08
CA ALA A 159 -7.31 -21.54 1.16
C ALA A 159 -5.78 -21.59 1.02
N GLY A 160 -5.08 -21.12 2.04
CA GLY A 160 -3.63 -21.17 2.08
C GLY A 160 -3.16 -22.49 2.70
N ASP A 161 -2.21 -23.18 2.05
CA ASP A 161 -1.39 -24.19 2.70
C ASP A 161 -0.08 -23.56 3.17
N GLU A 162 0.23 -23.80 4.42
CA GLU A 162 1.51 -23.98 5.11
C GLU A 162 2.44 -22.81 5.44
N ASP A 163 2.51 -21.69 4.74
CA ASP A 163 3.40 -20.59 5.15
C ASP A 163 2.64 -19.33 5.58
N ASP A 164 2.59 -19.10 6.88
CA ASP A 164 1.85 -18.00 7.50
C ASP A 164 0.38 -17.92 7.06
N SER A 165 -0.35 -18.99 7.39
CA SER A 165 -1.75 -19.25 7.03
C SER A 165 -2.75 -18.13 7.40
N ARG A 166 -2.28 -17.06 8.05
CA ARG A 166 -3.08 -15.88 8.39
C ARG A 166 -3.42 -15.03 7.16
N PHE A 167 -2.64 -15.11 6.11
CA PHE A 167 -2.81 -14.26 4.95
C PHE A 167 -2.99 -15.07 3.68
N ILE A 168 -3.99 -14.72 2.92
CA ILE A 168 -4.32 -15.37 1.65
C ILE A 168 -3.72 -14.56 0.51
N PRO A 169 -2.67 -15.07 -0.20
CA PRO A 169 -2.11 -14.35 -1.34
C PRO A 169 -3.04 -14.45 -2.56
N PRO A 170 -3.17 -13.39 -3.34
CA PRO A 170 -3.98 -13.40 -4.55
C PRO A 170 -3.39 -14.31 -5.65
N MET A 171 -2.08 -14.44 -5.66
CA MET A 171 -1.34 -15.33 -6.54
C MET A 171 -0.03 -15.70 -5.86
N ARG A 172 0.11 -16.97 -5.46
CA ARG A 172 1.29 -17.45 -4.74
C ARG A 172 2.58 -17.17 -5.51
N GLY A 173 3.58 -16.73 -4.78
CA GLY A 173 4.89 -16.45 -5.34
C GLY A 173 4.97 -15.15 -6.13
N GLN A 174 3.88 -14.42 -6.29
CA GLN A 174 3.88 -13.17 -7.03
C GLN A 174 3.65 -11.96 -6.13
N PHE A 175 4.22 -10.83 -6.55
CA PHE A 175 4.08 -9.53 -5.90
C PHE A 175 3.48 -8.54 -6.90
N TYR A 176 2.61 -7.67 -6.41
CA TYR A 176 2.14 -6.54 -7.18
C TYR A 176 1.83 -5.37 -6.25
N ASP A 177 1.95 -4.15 -6.75
CA ASP A 177 1.56 -2.95 -6.03
C ASP A 177 1.13 -1.83 -6.98
N ILE A 178 0.25 -0.96 -6.50
CA ILE A 178 -0.15 0.30 -7.15
C ILE A 178 0.18 1.42 -6.18
N VAL A 179 1.22 2.19 -6.50
CA VAL A 179 1.76 3.22 -5.63
C VAL A 179 1.33 4.60 -6.13
N PRO A 180 0.52 5.35 -5.38
CA PRO A 180 0.20 6.72 -5.74
C PRO A 180 1.43 7.62 -5.62
N PHE A 181 1.69 8.43 -6.64
CA PHE A 181 2.70 9.50 -6.63
C PHE A 181 2.03 10.88 -6.57
N TRP A 182 1.02 10.99 -5.75
CA TRP A 182 0.24 12.19 -5.49
C TRP A 182 -0.17 12.26 -4.01
N SER A 183 -0.48 13.44 -3.53
CA SER A 183 -1.05 13.64 -2.20
C SER A 183 -1.86 14.94 -2.14
N ALA A 184 -2.59 15.18 -1.04
CA ALA A 184 -3.37 16.40 -0.84
C ALA A 184 -2.50 17.62 -0.48
N ALA A 185 -1.26 17.41 -0.03
CA ALA A 185 -0.29 18.44 0.29
C ALA A 185 0.99 18.26 -0.54
N PRO A 186 1.78 19.32 -0.78
CA PRO A 186 3.04 19.20 -1.50
C PRO A 186 3.99 18.28 -0.77
N THR A 187 4.69 17.42 -1.53
CA THR A 187 5.69 16.51 -1.02
C THR A 187 7.05 16.83 -1.64
N VAL A 188 8.04 17.12 -0.81
CA VAL A 188 9.38 17.49 -1.28
C VAL A 188 10.04 16.31 -1.98
N ARG A 189 10.03 15.14 -1.33
CA ARG A 189 10.59 13.92 -1.91
C ARG A 189 9.73 12.71 -1.60
N LYS A 190 9.39 11.97 -2.65
CA LYS A 190 8.77 10.65 -2.55
C LYS A 190 9.70 9.58 -3.08
N VAL A 191 9.87 8.50 -2.33
CA VAL A 191 10.71 7.36 -2.69
C VAL A 191 9.95 6.06 -2.46
N TYR A 192 9.92 5.18 -3.45
CA TYR A 192 9.47 3.80 -3.31
C TYR A 192 10.61 2.88 -3.71
N LYS A 193 11.08 2.06 -2.77
CA LYS A 193 12.19 1.12 -3.00
C LYS A 193 11.67 -0.29 -2.76
N VAL A 194 11.86 -1.19 -3.73
CA VAL A 194 11.42 -2.57 -3.61
C VAL A 194 12.54 -3.53 -3.94
N ALA A 195 12.82 -4.45 -3.03
CA ALA A 195 13.77 -5.56 -3.20
C ALA A 195 12.99 -6.84 -3.48
N VAL A 196 13.26 -7.47 -4.61
CA VAL A 196 12.69 -8.77 -4.99
C VAL A 196 13.79 -9.82 -5.09
N PRO A 197 13.49 -11.12 -4.85
CA PRO A 197 14.46 -12.20 -5.05
C PRO A 197 15.08 -12.19 -6.45
N MET A 198 16.32 -12.66 -6.59
CA MET A 198 17.08 -12.64 -7.86
C MET A 198 16.35 -13.34 -9.01
N GLU A 199 15.60 -14.38 -8.71
CA GLU A 199 14.84 -15.18 -9.69
C GLU A 199 13.54 -14.49 -10.16
N LYS A 200 13.12 -13.41 -9.50
CA LYS A 200 11.91 -12.67 -9.87
C LYS A 200 12.25 -11.47 -10.74
N GLU A 201 11.48 -11.30 -11.80
CA GLU A 201 11.45 -10.07 -12.59
C GLU A 201 10.31 -9.18 -12.09
N LEU A 202 10.55 -7.88 -12.02
CA LEU A 202 9.54 -6.88 -11.71
C LEU A 202 9.26 -6.06 -12.95
N GLN A 203 8.05 -6.19 -13.49
CA GLN A 203 7.53 -5.31 -14.52
C GLN A 203 6.94 -4.08 -13.85
N PHE A 204 7.14 -2.92 -14.42
CA PHE A 204 6.57 -1.68 -13.89
C PHE A 204 6.25 -0.68 -14.99
N GLN A 205 5.28 0.15 -14.71
CA GLN A 205 4.87 1.26 -15.57
C GLN A 205 4.47 2.45 -14.71
N PHE A 206 4.97 3.63 -15.06
CA PHE A 206 4.52 4.87 -14.47
C PHE A 206 3.45 5.51 -15.37
N TYR A 207 2.36 5.97 -14.80
CA TYR A 207 1.23 6.58 -15.49
C TYR A 207 1.02 8.01 -15.05
N GLN A 208 0.55 8.86 -15.93
CA GLN A 208 0.20 10.26 -15.69
C GLN A 208 1.40 11.12 -15.21
N GLY A 209 2.58 10.83 -15.72
CA GLY A 209 3.81 11.56 -15.39
C GLY A 209 5.06 10.71 -15.56
N GLU A 210 6.14 11.14 -14.91
CA GLU A 210 7.42 10.46 -14.94
C GLU A 210 8.05 10.44 -13.54
N CYS A 211 8.83 9.42 -13.23
CA CYS A 211 9.66 9.37 -12.04
C CYS A 211 11.08 8.87 -12.39
N ALA A 212 12.05 9.27 -11.61
CA ALA A 212 13.38 8.68 -11.70
C ALA A 212 13.33 7.23 -11.24
N SER A 213 13.87 6.32 -12.05
CA SER A 213 13.94 4.90 -11.73
C SER A 213 15.36 4.37 -11.87
N SER A 214 15.72 3.44 -11.00
CA SER A 214 17.00 2.71 -11.08
C SER A 214 16.84 1.31 -10.54
N MET A 215 17.71 0.40 -11.00
CA MET A 215 17.79 -0.96 -10.49
C MET A 215 19.24 -1.30 -10.19
N ARG A 216 19.46 -2.03 -9.09
CA ARG A 216 20.78 -2.56 -8.73
C ARG A 216 20.64 -3.92 -8.03
N TYR A 217 21.73 -4.64 -8.02
CA TYR A 217 21.85 -5.91 -7.33
C TYR A 217 22.45 -5.66 -5.93
N GLU A 218 21.76 -6.11 -4.91
CA GLU A 218 22.17 -5.90 -3.52
C GLU A 218 21.67 -7.09 -2.66
N ASN A 219 22.57 -7.69 -1.88
CA ASN A 219 22.23 -8.78 -0.94
C ASN A 219 21.38 -9.91 -1.56
N ASN A 220 21.78 -10.41 -2.73
CA ASN A 220 21.08 -11.45 -3.47
C ASN A 220 19.63 -11.09 -3.87
N SER A 221 19.40 -9.81 -4.10
CA SER A 221 18.10 -9.27 -4.52
C SER A 221 18.28 -8.26 -5.66
N LYS A 222 17.27 -8.12 -6.50
CA LYS A 222 17.11 -7.00 -7.43
C LYS A 222 16.39 -5.87 -6.68
N VAL A 223 17.04 -4.73 -6.54
CA VAL A 223 16.50 -3.58 -5.82
C VAL A 223 16.14 -2.49 -6.80
N TYR A 224 14.85 -2.26 -6.96
CA TYR A 224 14.29 -1.20 -7.77
C TYR A 224 14.02 0.02 -6.89
N THR A 225 14.37 1.20 -7.38
CA THR A 225 14.11 2.47 -6.69
C THR A 225 13.40 3.41 -7.64
N PHE A 226 12.29 3.95 -7.18
CA PHE A 226 11.48 4.96 -7.87
C PHE A 226 11.43 6.20 -7.00
N ALA A 227 11.76 7.36 -7.57
CA ALA A 227 11.83 8.59 -6.82
C ALA A 227 11.26 9.76 -7.63
N MET A 228 10.56 10.65 -6.95
CA MET A 228 10.07 11.90 -7.49
C MET A 228 10.30 13.02 -6.47
N ASP A 229 10.89 14.10 -6.93
CA ASP A 229 11.01 15.33 -6.16
C ASP A 229 9.89 16.30 -6.56
N ASN A 230 9.50 17.16 -5.63
CA ASN A 230 8.49 18.20 -5.86
C ASN A 230 7.14 17.63 -6.33
N VAL A 231 6.63 16.62 -5.64
CA VAL A 231 5.29 16.07 -5.93
C VAL A 231 4.24 17.12 -5.55
N MET A 232 3.60 17.68 -6.58
CA MET A 232 2.59 18.72 -6.38
C MET A 232 1.27 18.13 -5.86
N PRO A 233 0.49 18.91 -5.11
CA PRO A 233 -0.83 18.50 -4.68
C PRO A 233 -1.72 18.14 -5.85
N PHE A 234 -2.46 17.03 -5.71
CA PHE A 234 -3.48 16.62 -6.66
C PHE A 234 -4.81 16.51 -5.92
N GLY A 235 -5.75 17.37 -6.26
CA GLY A 235 -7.04 17.45 -5.62
C GLY A 235 -8.13 16.71 -6.39
N ARG A 236 -9.21 16.39 -5.68
CA ARG A 236 -10.41 15.84 -6.30
C ARG A 236 -11.30 16.99 -6.80
N GLU A 237 -11.72 16.90 -8.06
CA GLU A 237 -12.69 17.82 -8.67
C GLU A 237 -14.09 17.18 -8.68
N PRO A 238 -15.17 17.99 -8.69
CA PRO A 238 -16.52 17.47 -8.84
C PRO A 238 -16.67 16.68 -10.15
N ASN A 239 -17.28 15.50 -10.07
CA ASN A 239 -17.55 14.61 -11.23
C ASN A 239 -16.31 14.11 -11.98
N MET A 240 -15.09 14.22 -11.41
CA MET A 240 -13.92 13.60 -12.03
C MET A 240 -13.97 12.07 -11.89
N VAL A 241 -13.19 11.38 -12.73
CA VAL A 241 -12.91 9.95 -12.59
C VAL A 241 -12.16 9.65 -11.28
N ASP A 242 -11.96 8.38 -10.96
CA ASP A 242 -11.22 8.02 -9.76
C ASP A 242 -9.80 8.61 -9.79
N LEU A 243 -9.28 9.01 -8.62
CA LEU A 243 -7.94 9.58 -8.49
C LEU A 243 -6.85 8.63 -9.01
N PHE A 244 -7.05 7.32 -8.87
CA PHE A 244 -6.12 6.35 -9.44
C PHE A 244 -6.11 6.32 -10.97
N ASP A 245 -7.15 6.83 -11.64
CA ASP A 245 -7.19 6.95 -13.10
C ASP A 245 -6.61 8.27 -13.59
N ALA A 246 -6.73 9.34 -12.80
CA ALA A 246 -6.35 10.70 -13.20
C ALA A 246 -4.95 11.12 -12.71
N ALA A 247 -4.50 10.62 -11.55
CA ALA A 247 -3.28 11.10 -10.89
C ALA A 247 -2.05 10.23 -11.17
N PRO A 248 -0.83 10.78 -11.01
CA PRO A 248 0.41 10.04 -11.20
C PRO A 248 0.48 8.80 -10.32
N LYS A 249 0.77 7.64 -10.90
CA LYS A 249 0.90 6.38 -10.19
C LYS A 249 1.95 5.47 -10.80
N LEU A 250 2.57 4.67 -9.96
CA LEU A 250 3.44 3.57 -10.35
C LEU A 250 2.68 2.27 -10.18
N MET A 251 2.57 1.48 -11.23
CA MET A 251 2.07 0.11 -11.17
C MET A 251 3.22 -0.86 -11.36
N MET A 252 3.24 -1.94 -10.59
CA MET A 252 4.26 -2.97 -10.71
C MET A 252 3.69 -4.36 -10.46
N SER A 253 4.29 -5.36 -11.10
CA SER A 253 3.92 -6.76 -10.94
C SER A 253 5.10 -7.67 -11.22
N SER A 254 5.25 -8.74 -10.44
CA SER A 254 6.16 -9.85 -10.77
C SER A 254 5.48 -10.96 -11.57
N THR A 255 4.18 -10.86 -11.86
CA THR A 255 3.46 -11.80 -12.72
C THR A 255 3.90 -11.62 -14.16
N PRO A 256 4.43 -12.66 -14.85
CA PRO A 256 5.05 -12.50 -16.16
C PRO A 256 4.07 -12.05 -17.25
N GLN A 257 2.86 -12.61 -17.26
CA GLN A 257 1.86 -12.35 -18.31
C GLN A 257 0.44 -12.38 -17.77
N TRP A 258 -0.48 -11.69 -18.44
CA TRP A 258 -1.91 -11.75 -18.15
C TRP A 258 -2.48 -13.17 -18.22
N LYS A 259 -1.96 -13.99 -19.12
CA LYS A 259 -2.32 -15.40 -19.24
C LYS A 259 -2.09 -16.16 -17.93
N ASP A 260 -0.97 -15.92 -17.24
CA ASP A 260 -0.65 -16.59 -15.98
C ASP A 260 -1.66 -16.22 -14.89
N LYS A 261 -2.06 -14.95 -14.86
CA LYS A 261 -3.11 -14.48 -13.95
C LYS A 261 -4.46 -15.10 -14.26
N SER A 262 -4.82 -15.19 -15.53
CA SER A 262 -6.09 -15.80 -15.98
C SER A 262 -6.14 -17.29 -15.66
N LEU A 263 -5.07 -18.03 -15.93
CA LEU A 263 -4.97 -19.46 -15.61
C LEU A 263 -5.06 -19.70 -14.10
N TRP A 264 -4.36 -18.89 -13.30
CA TRP A 264 -4.46 -18.96 -11.85
C TRP A 264 -5.89 -18.71 -11.37
N PHE A 265 -6.57 -17.67 -11.89
CA PHE A 265 -7.94 -17.35 -11.53
C PHE A 265 -8.91 -18.51 -11.84
N ASN A 266 -8.80 -19.11 -13.03
CA ASN A 266 -9.60 -20.27 -13.40
C ASN A 266 -9.34 -21.45 -12.45
N LYS A 267 -8.06 -21.75 -12.18
CA LYS A 267 -7.71 -22.84 -11.27
C LYS A 267 -8.28 -22.64 -9.86
N VAL A 268 -8.19 -21.42 -9.32
CA VAL A 268 -8.77 -21.12 -7.99
C VAL A 268 -10.27 -21.35 -7.99
N ASN A 269 -10.99 -20.95 -9.04
CA ASN A 269 -12.43 -21.17 -9.14
C ASN A 269 -12.78 -22.67 -9.30
N GLU A 270 -11.96 -23.42 -10.04
CA GLU A 270 -12.11 -24.89 -10.14
C GLU A 270 -11.87 -25.58 -8.79
N ASP A 271 -10.79 -25.22 -8.07
CA ASP A 271 -10.44 -25.77 -6.76
C ASP A 271 -11.54 -25.51 -5.71
N TYR A 272 -12.25 -24.38 -5.81
CA TYR A 272 -13.42 -24.04 -4.98
C TYR A 272 -14.72 -24.66 -5.47
N GLY A 273 -14.73 -25.35 -6.60
CA GLY A 273 -15.95 -25.87 -7.20
C GLY A 273 -16.91 -24.77 -7.67
N SER A 274 -16.41 -23.55 -7.94
CA SER A 274 -17.23 -22.40 -8.38
C SER A 274 -18.00 -22.68 -9.67
N PHE A 275 -17.51 -23.60 -10.48
CA PHE A 275 -18.15 -24.03 -11.73
C PHE A 275 -18.90 -25.35 -11.60
N ALA A 276 -18.97 -25.91 -10.37
CA ALA A 276 -19.76 -27.12 -10.15
C ALA A 276 -21.26 -26.83 -10.31
N PRO A 277 -22.00 -27.70 -11.00
CA PRO A 277 -23.44 -27.54 -11.12
C PRO A 277 -24.10 -27.56 -9.74
N LEU A 278 -24.94 -26.58 -9.46
CA LEU A 278 -25.80 -26.55 -8.29
C LEU A 278 -27.11 -27.23 -8.67
N PRO A 279 -27.46 -28.42 -8.10
CA PRO A 279 -28.66 -29.17 -8.50
C PRO A 279 -29.96 -28.37 -8.45
N GLU A 280 -30.10 -27.53 -7.43
CA GLU A 280 -31.28 -26.67 -7.27
C GLU A 280 -31.36 -25.56 -8.36
N ALA A 281 -30.21 -24.94 -8.67
CA ALA A 281 -30.14 -23.96 -9.76
C ALA A 281 -30.40 -24.63 -11.12
N GLN A 282 -29.83 -25.81 -11.36
CA GLN A 282 -30.07 -26.58 -12.58
C GLN A 282 -31.52 -26.93 -12.75
N LYS A 283 -32.18 -27.41 -11.68
CA LYS A 283 -33.63 -27.70 -11.71
C LYS A 283 -34.45 -26.46 -12.10
N LYS A 284 -34.10 -25.29 -11.55
CA LYS A 284 -34.76 -24.05 -11.89
C LYS A 284 -34.55 -23.63 -13.34
N VAL A 285 -33.32 -23.78 -13.83
CA VAL A 285 -32.97 -23.52 -15.24
C VAL A 285 -33.82 -24.43 -16.14
N ASP A 286 -33.86 -25.73 -15.86
CA ASP A 286 -34.61 -26.71 -16.66
C ASP A 286 -36.11 -26.41 -16.68
N GLU A 287 -36.69 -25.96 -15.58
CA GLU A 287 -38.05 -25.47 -15.52
C GLU A 287 -38.30 -24.28 -16.46
N LEU A 288 -37.42 -23.27 -16.39
CA LEU A 288 -37.58 -22.02 -17.16
C LEU A 288 -37.38 -22.20 -18.66
N ILE A 289 -36.44 -23.04 -19.06
CA ILE A 289 -36.16 -23.27 -20.49
C ILE A 289 -37.09 -24.32 -21.13
N LYS A 290 -37.94 -24.97 -20.34
CA LYS A 290 -38.86 -26.00 -20.84
C LYS A 290 -39.73 -25.44 -21.94
N GLY A 291 -39.72 -26.12 -23.10
CA GLY A 291 -40.47 -25.71 -24.29
C GLY A 291 -39.83 -24.60 -25.14
N LYS A 292 -38.68 -24.06 -24.74
CA LYS A 292 -37.91 -23.10 -25.53
C LYS A 292 -37.08 -23.82 -26.59
N LYS A 293 -37.21 -23.42 -27.86
CA LYS A 293 -36.61 -24.11 -28.98
C LYS A 293 -35.26 -23.52 -29.42
N THR A 294 -35.09 -22.22 -29.27
CA THR A 294 -33.89 -21.50 -29.70
C THR A 294 -33.05 -21.06 -28.47
N GLU A 295 -31.75 -20.84 -28.69
CA GLU A 295 -30.85 -20.29 -27.66
C GLU A 295 -31.30 -18.91 -27.18
N MET A 296 -31.77 -18.07 -28.11
CA MET A 296 -32.27 -16.73 -27.75
C MET A 296 -33.50 -16.77 -26.85
N GLU A 297 -34.43 -17.73 -27.13
CA GLU A 297 -35.58 -17.93 -26.22
C GLU A 297 -35.16 -18.43 -24.84
N LYS A 298 -34.12 -19.27 -24.76
CA LYS A 298 -33.57 -19.74 -23.48
C LYS A 298 -32.88 -18.61 -22.74
N ILE A 299 -32.05 -17.82 -23.42
CA ILE A 299 -31.39 -16.64 -22.84
C ILE A 299 -32.45 -15.67 -22.31
N ALA A 300 -33.45 -15.33 -23.10
CA ALA A 300 -34.49 -14.36 -22.72
C ALA A 300 -35.31 -14.73 -21.49
N VAL A 301 -35.42 -16.04 -21.13
CA VAL A 301 -36.12 -16.45 -19.92
C VAL A 301 -35.21 -16.63 -18.70
N LEU A 302 -33.89 -16.62 -18.91
CA LEU A 302 -32.89 -16.72 -17.86
C LEU A 302 -32.35 -15.36 -17.40
N THR A 303 -32.57 -14.30 -18.19
CA THR A 303 -32.26 -12.89 -17.85
C THR A 303 -33.43 -12.19 -17.22
#